data_d6d5bf1253c4badd0e944d84ca9599a0
#
_entry.id   d6d5bf1253c4badd0e944d84ca9599a0
#
_cell.length_a   1.000
_cell.length_b   1.000
_cell.length_c   1.000
_cell.angle_alpha   90.00
_cell.angle_beta   90.00
_cell.angle_gamma   90.00
#
_symmetry.space_group_name_H-M   'P 1'
#
loop_
_entity.id
_entity.type
_entity.pdbx_description
1 polymer ?
#
loop_
_entity_poly.entity_id
_entity_poly.type
_entity_poly.pdbx_seq_one_letter_code
_entity_poly.pdbx_strand_id
1 'polypeptide(L)'
;EMDLMWIPVIRNWRLNERHYGALQGLNKAETAAEHGEEQVLIWRRSYDTPPPELKSTDEQHPSKDIKYSSIKSSDLPLTESLKDTVARFVPYWEKTIAPVIKSGQKVLIVAHGNSLRALVKYLDNVSESNIIDLNIPTGVPLVYELDENLQTKGSRFLGDQAAIEQAMAQVASQGKAAK
;
A
#
# COMPACT_ATOMS: atom_id res chain seq x y z
N GLU A 1 -20.15 1.25 16.40
CA GLU A 1 -20.42 -0.21 16.37
C GLU A 1 -19.42 -1.00 17.23
N MET A 2 -18.12 -0.65 17.18
CA MET A 2 -17.09 -1.33 17.99
C MET A 2 -16.95 -0.77 19.40
N ASP A 3 -17.48 0.40 19.67
CA ASP A 3 -17.35 1.16 20.92
C ASP A 3 -15.92 1.22 21.48
N LEU A 4 -14.97 1.46 20.56
CA LEU A 4 -13.53 1.52 20.84
C LEU A 4 -12.94 2.91 20.58
N MET A 5 -13.71 3.97 20.80
CA MET A 5 -13.28 5.35 20.54
C MET A 5 -12.11 5.80 21.41
N TRP A 6 -11.83 5.09 22.50
CA TRP A 6 -10.76 5.36 23.46
C TRP A 6 -9.39 4.80 23.04
N ILE A 7 -9.32 3.92 22.02
CA ILE A 7 -8.02 3.36 21.61
C ILE A 7 -7.13 4.43 20.98
N PRO A 8 -5.80 4.37 21.20
CA PRO A 8 -4.86 5.29 20.56
C PRO A 8 -4.88 5.14 19.04
N VAL A 9 -4.94 6.26 18.33
CA VAL A 9 -4.85 6.30 16.86
C VAL A 9 -3.58 7.05 16.47
N ILE A 10 -2.62 6.33 15.90
CA ILE A 10 -1.35 6.88 15.44
C ILE A 10 -1.37 6.99 13.92
N ARG A 11 -1.10 8.18 13.39
CA ARG A 11 -1.03 8.46 11.95
C ARG A 11 0.41 8.64 11.53
N ASN A 12 0.80 8.01 10.41
CA ASN A 12 2.12 8.18 9.87
C ASN A 12 2.08 8.14 8.33
N TRP A 13 2.74 9.08 7.67
CA TRP A 13 2.80 9.19 6.23
C TRP A 13 3.42 7.95 5.55
N ARG A 14 4.26 7.20 6.26
CA ARG A 14 4.85 5.96 5.75
C ARG A 14 3.83 4.86 5.47
N LEU A 15 2.58 5.04 5.94
CA LEU A 15 1.44 4.17 5.64
C LEU A 15 0.56 4.71 4.51
N ASN A 16 0.90 5.85 3.92
CA ASN A 16 0.17 6.39 2.77
C ASN A 16 0.18 5.43 1.59
N GLU A 17 -0.80 5.57 0.68
CA GLU A 17 -0.76 4.89 -0.60
C GLU A 17 0.51 5.26 -1.37
N ARG A 18 0.93 4.39 -2.26
CA ARG A 18 2.02 4.60 -3.20
C ARG A 18 1.77 5.87 -4.03
N HIS A 19 2.77 6.71 -4.16
CA HIS A 19 2.65 7.91 -4.98
C HIS A 19 2.76 7.57 -6.46
N TYR A 20 1.72 7.90 -7.23
CA TYR A 20 1.64 7.56 -8.65
C TYR A 20 2.33 8.60 -9.58
N GLY A 21 3.15 9.48 -9.04
CA GLY A 21 3.90 10.46 -9.82
C GLY A 21 2.98 11.37 -10.66
N ALA A 22 3.36 11.59 -11.89
CA ALA A 22 2.58 12.39 -12.84
C ALA A 22 1.23 11.77 -13.23
N LEU A 23 0.99 10.51 -12.87
CA LEU A 23 -0.32 9.85 -13.10
C LEU A 23 -1.32 10.07 -11.95
N GLN A 24 -0.92 10.80 -10.90
CA GLN A 24 -1.76 11.07 -9.75
C GLN A 24 -3.04 11.83 -10.19
N GLY A 25 -4.20 11.28 -9.83
CA GLY A 25 -5.50 11.89 -10.14
C GLY A 25 -5.99 11.73 -11.58
N LEU A 26 -5.19 11.18 -12.49
CA LEU A 26 -5.62 10.96 -13.88
C LEU A 26 -6.60 9.81 -14.02
N ASN A 27 -7.48 9.92 -15.01
CA ASN A 27 -8.37 8.84 -15.39
C ASN A 27 -7.59 7.68 -16.01
N LYS A 28 -7.85 6.45 -15.55
CA LYS A 28 -7.14 5.25 -15.99
C LYS A 28 -7.28 4.98 -17.50
N ALA A 29 -8.47 5.21 -18.05
CA ALA A 29 -8.74 4.99 -19.47
C ALA A 29 -8.02 6.03 -20.35
N GLU A 30 -8.01 7.28 -19.93
CA GLU A 30 -7.28 8.36 -20.63
C GLU A 30 -5.77 8.12 -20.59
N THR A 31 -5.24 7.74 -19.43
CA THR A 31 -3.83 7.39 -19.28
C THR A 31 -3.44 6.21 -20.18
N ALA A 32 -4.31 5.18 -20.27
CA ALA A 32 -4.09 4.04 -21.14
C ALA A 32 -4.15 4.42 -22.63
N ALA A 33 -5.03 5.35 -23.00
CA ALA A 33 -5.11 5.86 -24.37
C ALA A 33 -3.85 6.66 -24.78
N GLU A 34 -3.24 7.39 -23.83
CA GLU A 34 -2.05 8.22 -24.07
C GLU A 34 -0.75 7.39 -24.09
N HIS A 35 -0.60 6.47 -23.14
CA HIS A 35 0.66 5.76 -22.91
C HIS A 35 0.63 4.28 -23.33
N GLY A 36 -0.53 3.76 -23.73
CA GLY A 36 -0.75 2.35 -24.02
C GLY A 36 -1.06 1.52 -22.77
N GLU A 37 -1.96 0.55 -22.92
CA GLU A 37 -2.43 -0.30 -21.79
C GLU A 37 -1.29 -1.10 -21.15
N GLU A 38 -0.36 -1.61 -21.96
CA GLU A 38 0.79 -2.40 -21.50
C GLU A 38 1.70 -1.56 -20.59
N GLN A 39 2.05 -0.35 -21.00
CA GLN A 39 2.90 0.53 -20.21
C GLN A 39 2.23 0.95 -18.90
N VAL A 40 0.94 1.27 -18.93
CA VAL A 40 0.17 1.60 -17.73
C VAL A 40 0.08 0.40 -16.80
N LEU A 41 -0.06 -0.80 -17.32
CA LEU A 41 -0.04 -2.03 -16.53
C LEU A 41 1.30 -2.24 -15.84
N ILE A 42 2.42 -2.02 -16.53
CA ILE A 42 3.78 -2.08 -15.98
C ILE A 42 3.90 -1.10 -14.78
N TRP A 43 3.56 0.16 -14.96
CA TRP A 43 3.61 1.17 -13.89
C TRP A 43 2.74 0.83 -12.69
N ARG A 44 1.62 0.15 -12.91
CA ARG A 44 0.68 -0.20 -11.85
C ARG A 44 1.05 -1.48 -11.10
N ARG A 45 1.68 -2.43 -11.75
CA ARG A 45 1.85 -3.79 -11.25
C ARG A 45 3.28 -4.22 -11.00
N SER A 46 4.27 -3.69 -11.74
CA SER A 46 5.66 -4.05 -11.52
C SER A 46 6.12 -3.71 -10.11
N TYR A 47 7.10 -4.45 -9.64
CA TYR A 47 7.67 -4.25 -8.32
C TYR A 47 8.53 -2.99 -8.26
N ASP A 48 9.38 -2.75 -9.27
CA ASP A 48 10.47 -1.77 -9.25
C ASP A 48 10.37 -0.65 -10.30
N THR A 49 9.36 -0.69 -11.18
CA THR A 49 9.17 0.33 -12.21
C THR A 49 8.14 1.37 -11.75
N PRO A 50 8.56 2.58 -11.34
CA PRO A 50 7.64 3.63 -10.94
C PRO A 50 6.98 4.29 -12.15
N PRO A 51 5.81 4.94 -11.97
CA PRO A 51 5.27 5.89 -12.93
C PRO A 51 6.22 7.07 -13.19
N PRO A 52 6.01 7.87 -14.25
CA PRO A 52 6.76 9.10 -14.46
C PRO A 52 6.72 10.04 -13.25
N GLU A 53 7.83 10.72 -12.97
CA GLU A 53 7.91 11.62 -11.83
C GLU A 53 6.98 12.83 -11.98
N LEU A 54 6.35 13.21 -10.88
CA LEU A 54 5.64 14.48 -10.75
C LEU A 54 6.68 15.62 -10.64
N LYS A 55 6.45 16.70 -11.34
CA LYS A 55 7.35 17.87 -11.25
C LYS A 55 7.22 18.50 -9.86
N SER A 56 8.33 18.93 -9.28
CA SER A 56 8.34 19.60 -7.97
C SER A 56 7.57 20.93 -7.96
N THR A 57 7.32 21.51 -9.14
CA THR A 57 6.52 22.74 -9.34
C THR A 57 5.02 22.47 -9.42
N ASP A 58 4.61 21.21 -9.59
CA ASP A 58 3.20 20.82 -9.71
C ASP A 58 2.40 21.18 -8.46
N GLU A 59 1.15 21.62 -8.65
CA GLU A 59 0.25 21.98 -7.54
C GLU A 59 -0.11 20.77 -6.67
N GLN A 60 -0.08 19.56 -7.24
CA GLN A 60 -0.35 18.31 -6.52
C GLN A 60 0.89 17.75 -5.80
N HIS A 61 2.05 18.42 -5.92
CA HIS A 61 3.26 17.95 -5.24
C HIS A 61 3.07 17.96 -3.72
N PRO A 62 3.44 16.89 -3.01
CA PRO A 62 3.21 16.76 -1.56
C PRO A 62 3.74 17.91 -0.72
N SER A 63 4.79 18.62 -1.17
CA SER A 63 5.31 19.80 -0.46
C SER A 63 4.34 21.00 -0.41
N LYS A 64 3.32 21.01 -1.27
CA LYS A 64 2.28 22.04 -1.28
C LYS A 64 1.17 21.78 -0.26
N ASP A 65 1.11 20.58 0.30
CA ASP A 65 0.09 20.18 1.25
C ASP A 65 0.55 20.43 2.68
N ILE A 66 -0.18 21.24 3.42
CA ILE A 66 0.13 21.62 4.81
C ILE A 66 0.31 20.44 5.75
N LYS A 67 -0.40 19.33 5.50
CA LYS A 67 -0.27 18.11 6.34
C LYS A 67 1.11 17.47 6.30
N TYR A 68 1.93 17.79 5.29
CA TYR A 68 3.29 17.29 5.14
C TYR A 68 4.37 18.34 5.45
N SER A 69 4.00 19.50 5.94
CA SER A 69 4.93 20.61 6.22
C SER A 69 6.06 20.27 7.19
N SER A 70 5.85 19.28 8.07
CA SER A 70 6.88 18.79 9.02
C SER A 70 7.80 17.71 8.44
N ILE A 71 7.54 17.25 7.20
CA ILE A 71 8.33 16.21 6.56
C ILE A 71 9.44 16.85 5.73
N LYS A 72 10.65 16.31 5.81
CA LYS A 72 11.75 16.79 5.00
C LYS A 72 11.44 16.62 3.51
N SER A 73 11.77 17.60 2.70
CA SER A 73 11.52 17.54 1.25
C SER A 73 12.17 16.33 0.57
N SER A 74 13.30 15.86 1.09
CA SER A 74 13.96 14.63 0.62
C SER A 74 13.16 13.35 0.85
N ASP A 75 12.20 13.38 1.77
CA ASP A 75 11.37 12.23 2.13
C ASP A 75 10.01 12.25 1.42
N LEU A 76 9.73 13.34 0.68
CA LEU A 76 8.51 13.49 -0.11
C LEU A 76 8.72 12.89 -1.50
N PRO A 77 7.96 11.85 -1.90
CA PRO A 77 8.18 11.19 -3.17
C PRO A 77 7.70 12.04 -4.36
N LEU A 78 8.46 12.03 -5.44
CA LEU A 78 8.02 12.50 -6.76
C LEU A 78 7.24 11.40 -7.50
N THR A 79 7.54 10.16 -7.22
CA THR A 79 6.90 8.94 -7.70
C THR A 79 7.33 7.77 -6.84
N GLU A 80 6.58 6.67 -6.83
CA GLU A 80 6.98 5.45 -6.13
C GLU A 80 6.61 4.20 -6.94
N SER A 81 7.54 3.26 -6.97
CA SER A 81 7.27 1.85 -7.24
C SER A 81 6.79 1.14 -5.94
N LEU A 82 6.42 -0.13 -6.03
CA LEU A 82 6.14 -0.92 -4.83
C LEU A 82 7.41 -1.11 -3.98
N LYS A 83 8.58 -1.21 -4.61
CA LYS A 83 9.89 -1.29 -3.96
C LYS A 83 10.16 -0.06 -3.08
N ASP A 84 9.84 1.13 -3.57
CA ASP A 84 9.98 2.37 -2.80
C ASP A 84 9.01 2.40 -1.62
N THR A 85 7.78 1.93 -1.83
CA THR A 85 6.80 1.78 -0.76
C THR A 85 7.30 0.82 0.33
N VAL A 86 7.90 -0.32 -0.04
CA VAL A 86 8.55 -1.25 0.90
C VAL A 86 9.68 -0.55 1.65
N ALA A 87 10.55 0.18 0.95
CA ALA A 87 11.70 0.85 1.54
C ALA A 87 11.33 1.88 2.62
N ARG A 88 10.18 2.58 2.48
CA ARG A 88 9.70 3.51 3.52
C ARG A 88 8.86 2.86 4.61
N PHE A 89 8.13 1.78 4.28
CA PHE A 89 7.22 1.11 5.22
C PHE A 89 7.97 0.22 6.19
N VAL A 90 8.88 -0.63 5.72
CA VAL A 90 9.56 -1.65 6.53
C VAL A 90 10.34 -1.03 7.71
N PRO A 91 11.14 0.03 7.55
CA PRO A 91 11.80 0.66 8.69
C PRO A 91 10.82 1.22 9.74
N TYR A 92 9.63 1.66 9.33
CA TYR A 92 8.59 2.09 10.26
C TYR A 92 7.96 0.91 11.00
N TRP A 93 7.70 -0.19 10.29
CA TRP A 93 7.28 -1.44 10.90
C TRP A 93 8.27 -1.89 11.97
N GLU A 94 9.55 -2.03 11.62
CA GLU A 94 10.58 -2.55 12.52
C GLU A 94 10.83 -1.68 13.75
N LYS A 95 10.83 -0.36 13.58
CA LYS A 95 11.19 0.60 14.64
C LYS A 95 10.01 1.05 15.50
N THR A 96 8.79 0.96 14.99
CA THR A 96 7.62 1.53 15.65
C THR A 96 6.52 0.50 15.91
N ILE A 97 6.11 -0.28 14.91
CA ILE A 97 4.96 -1.19 15.04
C ILE A 97 5.38 -2.50 15.72
N ALA A 98 6.45 -3.11 15.27
CA ALA A 98 6.94 -4.39 15.77
C ALA A 98 7.24 -4.39 17.29
N PRO A 99 7.86 -3.35 17.88
CA PRO A 99 8.05 -3.28 19.34
C PRO A 99 6.71 -3.27 20.11
N VAL A 100 5.68 -2.62 19.58
CA VAL A 100 4.34 -2.58 20.22
C VAL A 100 3.73 -3.97 20.22
N ILE A 101 3.84 -4.72 19.11
CA ILE A 101 3.37 -6.11 19.04
C ILE A 101 4.16 -7.00 20.01
N LYS A 102 5.49 -6.85 20.07
CA LYS A 102 6.35 -7.59 20.99
C LYS A 102 6.04 -7.33 22.47
N SER A 103 5.49 -6.16 22.79
CA SER A 103 5.00 -5.86 24.15
C SER A 103 3.67 -6.54 24.50
N GLY A 104 3.15 -7.39 23.61
CA GLY A 104 1.90 -8.13 23.81
C GLY A 104 0.62 -7.39 23.36
N GLN A 105 0.76 -6.22 22.72
CA GLN A 105 -0.39 -5.46 22.25
C GLN A 105 -0.88 -5.99 20.90
N LYS A 106 -2.20 -5.98 20.71
CA LYS A 106 -2.83 -6.21 19.41
C LYS A 106 -2.87 -4.91 18.62
N VAL A 107 -2.34 -4.91 17.42
CA VAL A 107 -2.26 -3.72 16.56
C VAL A 107 -3.16 -3.88 15.36
N LEU A 108 -3.99 -2.89 15.09
CA LEU A 108 -4.76 -2.76 13.85
C LEU A 108 -4.07 -1.76 12.93
N ILE A 109 -3.66 -2.20 11.75
CA ILE A 109 -3.08 -1.35 10.71
C ILE A 109 -4.13 -1.08 9.65
N VAL A 110 -4.52 0.18 9.48
CA VAL A 110 -5.44 0.63 8.43
C VAL A 110 -4.64 1.44 7.43
N ALA A 111 -4.50 0.92 6.22
CA ALA A 111 -3.70 1.53 5.17
C ALA A 111 -4.27 1.19 3.78
N HIS A 112 -3.64 1.71 2.74
CA HIS A 112 -4.01 1.48 1.35
C HIS A 112 -3.41 0.18 0.79
N GLY A 113 -3.91 -0.25 -0.37
CA GLY A 113 -3.57 -1.53 -0.97
C GLY A 113 -2.06 -1.75 -1.17
N ASN A 114 -1.33 -0.78 -1.75
CA ASN A 114 0.10 -0.97 -1.97
C ASN A 114 0.92 -0.93 -0.67
N SER A 115 0.51 -0.14 0.32
CA SER A 115 1.17 -0.13 1.64
C SER A 115 0.98 -1.46 2.36
N LEU A 116 -0.22 -2.04 2.30
CA LEU A 116 -0.48 -3.37 2.87
C LEU A 116 0.25 -4.47 2.08
N ARG A 117 0.32 -4.38 0.74
CA ARG A 117 1.13 -5.31 -0.08
C ARG A 117 2.61 -5.26 0.29
N ALA A 118 3.14 -4.08 0.59
CA ALA A 118 4.51 -3.92 1.06
C ALA A 118 4.74 -4.65 2.39
N LEU A 119 3.80 -4.57 3.33
CA LEU A 119 3.87 -5.29 4.59
C LEU A 119 3.75 -6.80 4.40
N VAL A 120 2.78 -7.27 3.61
CA VAL A 120 2.61 -8.70 3.30
C VAL A 120 3.85 -9.26 2.63
N LYS A 121 4.43 -8.53 1.65
CA LYS A 121 5.69 -8.94 1.02
C LYS A 121 6.80 -9.16 2.04
N TYR A 122 6.90 -8.28 3.02
CA TYR A 122 7.91 -8.38 4.07
C TYR A 122 7.62 -9.55 5.03
N LEU A 123 6.41 -9.68 5.54
CA LEU A 123 6.04 -10.70 6.53
C LEU A 123 6.09 -12.13 5.95
N ASP A 124 5.62 -12.32 4.73
CA ASP A 124 5.51 -13.63 4.09
C ASP A 124 6.69 -13.92 3.14
N ASN A 125 7.68 -13.01 3.08
CA ASN A 125 8.84 -13.10 2.19
C ASN A 125 8.44 -13.39 0.73
N VAL A 126 7.38 -12.71 0.25
CA VAL A 126 6.87 -12.88 -1.11
C VAL A 126 7.89 -12.42 -2.13
N SER A 127 8.17 -13.23 -3.17
CA SER A 127 9.11 -12.88 -4.23
C SER A 127 8.66 -11.65 -5.05
N GLU A 128 9.58 -11.04 -5.78
CA GLU A 128 9.27 -9.90 -6.67
C GLU A 128 8.34 -10.30 -7.81
N SER A 129 8.43 -11.54 -8.29
CA SER A 129 7.53 -12.08 -9.30
C SER A 129 6.13 -12.32 -8.76
N ASN A 130 6.01 -12.87 -7.55
CA ASN A 130 4.72 -13.27 -7.00
C ASN A 130 3.93 -12.09 -6.41
N ILE A 131 4.61 -11.01 -6.01
CA ILE A 131 3.94 -9.82 -5.46
C ILE A 131 3.04 -9.12 -6.49
N ILE A 132 3.30 -9.33 -7.77
CA ILE A 132 2.51 -8.74 -8.88
C ILE A 132 1.04 -9.20 -8.80
N ASP A 133 0.83 -10.47 -8.47
CA ASP A 133 -0.49 -11.11 -8.44
C ASP A 133 -1.20 -10.98 -7.08
N LEU A 134 -0.50 -10.50 -6.05
CA LEU A 134 -1.09 -10.31 -4.74
C LEU A 134 -2.14 -9.20 -4.77
N ASN A 135 -3.39 -9.54 -4.46
CA ASN A 135 -4.49 -8.60 -4.33
C ASN A 135 -5.02 -8.64 -2.89
N ILE A 136 -5.22 -7.46 -2.30
CA ILE A 136 -5.81 -7.31 -0.97
C ILE A 136 -7.20 -6.69 -1.15
N PRO A 137 -8.28 -7.39 -0.75
CA PRO A 137 -9.64 -6.88 -0.90
C PRO A 137 -9.87 -5.68 0.03
N THR A 138 -10.58 -4.67 -0.47
CA THR A 138 -10.91 -3.48 0.31
C THR A 138 -11.96 -3.80 1.37
N GLY A 139 -11.73 -3.34 2.60
CA GLY A 139 -12.69 -3.48 3.70
C GLY A 139 -12.74 -4.88 4.33
N VAL A 140 -11.89 -5.80 3.92
CA VAL A 140 -11.79 -7.15 4.51
C VAL A 140 -10.58 -7.22 5.43
N PRO A 141 -10.76 -7.50 6.74
CA PRO A 141 -9.63 -7.64 7.64
C PRO A 141 -8.76 -8.85 7.30
N LEU A 142 -7.43 -8.65 7.28
CA LEU A 142 -6.44 -9.70 7.17
C LEU A 142 -5.75 -9.86 8.53
N VAL A 143 -5.89 -11.02 9.14
CA VAL A 143 -5.29 -11.34 10.44
C VAL A 143 -3.98 -12.09 10.23
N TYR A 144 -2.93 -11.63 10.89
CA TYR A 144 -1.65 -12.33 11.02
C TYR A 144 -1.49 -12.87 12.43
N GLU A 145 -1.06 -14.11 12.53
CA GLU A 145 -0.56 -14.72 13.75
C GLU A 145 0.97 -14.78 13.67
N LEU A 146 1.63 -14.14 14.62
CA LEU A 146 3.08 -14.01 14.65
C LEU A 146 3.66 -14.74 15.87
N ASP A 147 4.85 -15.28 15.74
CA ASP A 147 5.60 -15.81 16.87
C ASP A 147 6.33 -14.71 17.66
N GLU A 148 7.09 -15.09 18.67
CA GLU A 148 7.89 -14.19 19.51
C GLU A 148 8.95 -13.41 18.73
N ASN A 149 9.41 -13.95 17.59
CA ASN A 149 10.37 -13.33 16.68
C ASN A 149 9.68 -12.54 15.56
N LEU A 150 8.34 -12.40 15.61
CA LEU A 150 7.50 -11.81 14.59
C LEU A 150 7.53 -12.54 13.24
N GLN A 151 7.87 -13.83 13.24
CA GLN A 151 7.72 -14.67 12.06
C GLN A 151 6.25 -15.09 11.91
N THR A 152 5.77 -15.11 10.68
CA THR A 152 4.39 -15.49 10.39
C THR A 152 4.14 -16.96 10.71
N LYS A 153 3.18 -17.25 11.59
CA LYS A 153 2.61 -18.58 11.82
C LYS A 153 1.49 -18.92 10.86
N GLY A 154 0.85 -17.89 10.33
CA GLY A 154 -0.23 -17.97 9.37
C GLY A 154 -0.98 -16.66 9.26
N SER A 155 -1.73 -16.54 8.17
CA SER A 155 -2.63 -15.41 7.95
C SER A 155 -3.95 -15.88 7.38
N ARG A 156 -5.02 -15.10 7.64
CA ARG A 156 -6.35 -15.37 7.09
C ARG A 156 -7.17 -14.10 6.96
N PHE A 157 -7.97 -14.03 5.94
CA PHE A 157 -9.02 -13.01 5.84
C PHE A 157 -10.20 -13.36 6.76
N LEU A 158 -10.85 -12.33 7.32
CA LEU A 158 -12.07 -12.49 8.12
C LEU A 158 -13.28 -12.13 7.29
N GLY A 159 -14.25 -13.04 7.22
CA GLY A 159 -15.50 -12.84 6.51
C GLY A 159 -15.96 -14.08 5.75
N ASP A 160 -16.99 -13.90 4.93
CA ASP A 160 -17.48 -14.94 4.03
C ASP A 160 -16.49 -15.20 2.88
N GLN A 161 -16.11 -16.45 2.68
CA GLN A 161 -15.08 -16.82 1.70
C GLN A 161 -15.45 -16.43 0.27
N ALA A 162 -16.71 -16.62 -0.13
CA ALA A 162 -17.15 -16.28 -1.49
C ALA A 162 -17.14 -14.77 -1.72
N ALA A 163 -17.53 -13.98 -0.71
CA ALA A 163 -17.46 -12.53 -0.77
C ALA A 163 -16.01 -12.02 -0.85
N ILE A 164 -15.08 -12.66 -0.14
CA ILE A 164 -13.65 -12.34 -0.17
C ILE A 164 -13.09 -12.61 -1.56
N GLU A 165 -13.35 -13.78 -2.15
CA GLU A 165 -12.89 -14.15 -3.51
C GLU A 165 -13.44 -13.19 -4.56
N GLN A 166 -14.71 -12.81 -4.45
CA GLN A 166 -15.31 -11.80 -5.33
C GLN A 166 -14.62 -10.43 -5.21
N ALA A 167 -14.37 -9.99 -3.98
CA ALA A 167 -13.68 -8.72 -3.73
C ALA A 167 -12.23 -8.73 -4.25
N MET A 168 -11.51 -9.84 -4.12
CA MET A 168 -10.17 -10.02 -4.70
C MET A 168 -10.20 -9.97 -6.23
N ALA A 169 -11.17 -10.62 -6.86
CA ALA A 169 -11.36 -10.58 -8.30
C ALA A 169 -11.68 -9.16 -8.81
N GLN A 170 -12.47 -8.40 -8.06
CA GLN A 170 -12.74 -6.98 -8.38
C GLN A 170 -11.46 -6.14 -8.34
N VAL A 171 -10.61 -6.31 -7.31
CA VAL A 171 -9.32 -5.61 -7.23
C VAL A 171 -8.41 -6.00 -8.39
N ALA A 172 -8.36 -7.27 -8.76
CA ALA A 172 -7.56 -7.76 -9.89
C ALA A 172 -8.02 -7.17 -11.24
N SER A 173 -9.32 -6.94 -11.41
CA SER A 173 -9.91 -6.40 -12.65
C SER A 173 -9.80 -4.88 -12.80
N GLN A 174 -9.52 -4.12 -11.72
CA GLN A 174 -9.46 -2.65 -11.74
C GLN A 174 -8.42 -2.04 -12.69
N GLY A 175 -7.55 -2.84 -13.30
CA GLY A 175 -6.55 -2.40 -14.27
C GLY A 175 -6.92 -2.69 -15.73
N LYS A 176 -8.04 -3.38 -15.99
CA LYS A 176 -8.49 -3.68 -17.35
C LYS A 176 -9.43 -2.57 -17.81
N ALA A 177 -9.20 -2.04 -19.01
CA ALA A 177 -10.15 -1.11 -19.62
C ALA A 177 -11.52 -1.80 -19.74
N ALA A 178 -12.60 -1.09 -19.41
CA ALA A 178 -13.92 -1.52 -19.75
C ALA A 178 -14.00 -1.57 -21.29
N LYS A 179 -14.28 -2.76 -21.84
CA LYS A 179 -14.56 -2.91 -23.26
C LYS A 179 -15.86 -2.21 -23.59
#